data_ce4a52338a4ee87e0338049415c7da5b
#
_entry.id   ce4a52338a4ee87e0338049415c7da5b
#
_cell.length_a   1.000
_cell.length_b   1.000
_cell.length_c   1.000
_cell.angle_alpha   90.00
_cell.angle_beta   90.00
_cell.angle_gamma   90.00
#
_symmetry.space_group_name_H-M   'P 1'
#
loop_
_entity.id
_entity.type
_entity.pdbx_description
1 polymer ?
#
loop_
_entity_poly.entity_id
_entity_poly.type
_entity_poly.pdbx_seq_one_letter_code
_entity_poly.pdbx_strand_id
1 'polypeptide(L)'
;LHLESLDKDRLEIFKQLRRFSGVGVLAGGTAIALQIGHRKSYDFDIFTHKPLEKGLFRKLKTVFGSGTLKTYESKVQLNVTVGENVKVTFYYEGHGPSLDTIKTDGIDLLDLRDLASNKALTLGGRGKWRDYVDIYFLIKEKWVMLEPVIDIAENRFGGEFSRKLFLE
;
A
#
# COMPACT_ATOMS: atom_id res chain seq x y z
N LEU A 1 6.85 9.06 -11.54
CA LEU A 1 6.47 9.05 -10.11
C LEU A 1 6.77 10.39 -9.46
N HIS A 2 5.95 10.76 -8.49
CA HIS A 2 6.07 11.95 -7.65
C HIS A 2 6.97 11.66 -6.44
N LEU A 3 8.27 11.51 -6.68
CA LEU A 3 9.24 11.20 -5.61
C LEU A 3 9.33 12.29 -4.55
N GLU A 4 8.96 13.52 -4.90
CA GLU A 4 8.82 14.63 -3.95
C GLU A 4 7.76 14.40 -2.86
N SER A 5 6.87 13.41 -3.03
CA SER A 5 5.93 12.97 -1.97
C SER A 5 6.62 12.29 -0.79
N LEU A 6 7.88 11.89 -0.95
CA LEU A 6 8.74 11.33 0.08
C LEU A 6 9.80 12.35 0.51
N ASP A 7 10.19 12.33 1.77
CA ASP A 7 11.42 12.98 2.20
C ASP A 7 12.65 12.13 1.86
N LYS A 8 13.83 12.64 2.16
CA LYS A 8 15.11 12.01 1.82
C LYS A 8 15.23 10.59 2.39
N ASP A 9 14.87 10.39 3.64
CA ASP A 9 15.04 9.10 4.32
C ASP A 9 14.06 8.06 3.76
N ARG A 10 12.82 8.47 3.50
CA ARG A 10 11.80 7.62 2.87
C ARG A 10 12.14 7.30 1.43
N LEU A 11 12.75 8.23 0.70
CA LEU A 11 13.20 7.96 -0.66
C LEU A 11 14.29 6.87 -0.70
N GLU A 12 15.22 6.88 0.24
CA GLU A 12 16.24 5.83 0.34
C GLU A 12 15.64 4.47 0.72
N ILE A 13 14.67 4.45 1.64
CA ILE A 13 13.92 3.23 1.99
C ILE A 13 13.15 2.71 0.77
N PHE A 14 12.46 3.59 0.01
CA PHE A 14 11.73 3.20 -1.20
C PHE A 14 12.63 2.50 -2.21
N LYS A 15 13.82 3.04 -2.47
CA LYS A 15 14.82 2.43 -3.37
C LYS A 15 15.26 1.04 -2.88
N GLN A 16 15.50 0.90 -1.56
CA GLN A 16 15.91 -0.37 -0.98
C GLN A 16 14.79 -1.41 -0.97
N LEU A 17 13.51 -0.98 -0.95
CA LEU A 17 12.35 -1.87 -1.05
C LEU A 17 12.32 -2.67 -2.36
N ARG A 18 13.04 -2.27 -3.42
CA ARG A 18 13.25 -3.06 -4.63
C ARG A 18 13.68 -4.50 -4.34
N ARG A 19 14.45 -4.73 -3.27
CA ARG A 19 14.90 -6.06 -2.87
C ARG A 19 13.77 -6.99 -2.41
N PHE A 20 12.55 -6.44 -2.27
CA PHE A 20 11.34 -7.15 -1.87
C PHE A 20 10.30 -7.25 -3.00
N SER A 21 10.62 -6.88 -4.24
CA SER A 21 9.69 -6.97 -5.39
C SER A 21 9.16 -8.39 -5.63
N GLY A 22 9.95 -9.43 -5.32
CA GLY A 22 9.48 -10.83 -5.37
C GLY A 22 8.62 -11.26 -4.17
N VAL A 23 8.48 -10.40 -3.15
CA VAL A 23 7.67 -10.67 -1.94
C VAL A 23 6.29 -10.04 -2.07
N GLY A 24 6.22 -8.84 -2.63
CA GLY A 24 4.97 -8.10 -2.74
C GLY A 24 5.13 -6.79 -3.51
N VAL A 25 4.08 -5.99 -3.49
CA VAL A 25 3.94 -4.71 -4.18
C VAL A 25 3.58 -3.61 -3.20
N LEU A 26 4.02 -2.38 -3.45
CA LEU A 26 3.66 -1.24 -2.63
C LEU A 26 2.19 -0.87 -2.86
N ALA A 27 1.47 -0.75 -1.77
CA ALA A 27 0.07 -0.40 -1.69
C ALA A 27 -0.15 0.85 -0.81
N GLY A 28 -1.36 1.03 -0.34
CA GLY A 28 -1.71 2.08 0.61
C GLY A 28 -1.56 3.50 0.07
N GLY A 29 -1.58 4.45 0.99
CA GLY A 29 -1.52 5.89 0.65
C GLY A 29 -0.21 6.32 0.02
N THR A 30 0.91 5.64 0.31
CA THR A 30 2.21 5.97 -0.30
C THR A 30 2.24 5.61 -1.77
N ALA A 31 1.65 4.48 -2.18
CA ALA A 31 1.55 4.12 -3.59
C ALA A 31 0.68 5.11 -4.38
N ILE A 32 -0.40 5.64 -3.77
CA ILE A 32 -1.23 6.70 -4.38
C ILE A 32 -0.41 8.00 -4.48
N ALA A 33 0.21 8.43 -3.39
CA ALA A 33 0.98 9.67 -3.36
C ALA A 33 2.13 9.68 -4.38
N LEU A 34 2.82 8.56 -4.56
CA LEU A 34 3.86 8.42 -5.58
C LEU A 34 3.32 8.50 -7.02
N GLN A 35 2.06 8.11 -7.26
CA GLN A 35 1.48 8.11 -8.61
C GLN A 35 0.83 9.45 -8.97
N ILE A 36 0.19 10.16 -8.03
CA ILE A 36 -0.56 11.39 -8.32
C ILE A 36 -0.06 12.65 -7.58
N GLY A 37 0.89 12.55 -6.67
CA GLY A 37 1.55 13.70 -6.02
C GLY A 37 0.67 14.55 -5.11
N HIS A 38 -0.51 14.07 -4.71
CA HIS A 38 -1.53 14.87 -4.02
C HIS A 38 -1.19 15.23 -2.56
N ARG A 39 -0.25 14.52 -1.93
CA ARG A 39 0.20 14.77 -0.56
C ARG A 39 1.55 14.11 -0.24
N LYS A 40 2.13 14.51 0.89
CA LYS A 40 3.26 13.75 1.49
C LYS A 40 2.80 12.43 2.07
N SER A 41 3.67 11.42 2.05
CA SER A 41 3.42 10.12 2.65
C SER A 41 4.59 9.66 3.51
N TYR A 42 4.27 8.87 4.56
CA TYR A 42 5.23 8.63 5.66
C TYR A 42 5.50 7.15 5.93
N ASP A 43 4.58 6.26 5.58
CA ASP A 43 4.65 4.83 5.87
C ASP A 43 4.65 4.03 4.57
N PHE A 44 5.15 2.80 4.59
CA PHE A 44 5.13 1.89 3.46
C PHE A 44 4.30 0.66 3.79
N ASP A 45 3.26 0.41 3.02
CA ASP A 45 2.41 -0.79 3.12
C ASP A 45 2.68 -1.68 1.90
N ILE A 46 3.26 -2.83 2.11
CA ILE A 46 3.58 -3.81 1.07
C ILE A 46 2.57 -4.96 1.16
N PHE A 47 1.78 -5.15 0.11
CA PHE A 47 0.87 -6.28 0.00
C PHE A 47 1.62 -7.45 -0.62
N THR A 48 1.67 -8.56 0.13
CA THR A 48 2.45 -9.74 -0.26
C THR A 48 1.62 -10.68 -1.13
N HIS A 49 2.28 -11.35 -2.07
CA HIS A 49 1.62 -12.29 -3.00
C HIS A 49 1.13 -13.56 -2.32
N LYS A 50 1.68 -13.89 -1.17
CA LYS A 50 1.38 -15.09 -0.36
C LYS A 50 1.61 -14.81 1.13
N PRO A 51 1.12 -15.66 2.03
CA PRO A 51 1.37 -15.53 3.47
C PRO A 51 2.87 -15.34 3.77
N LEU A 52 3.16 -14.64 4.85
CA LEU A 52 4.52 -14.23 5.18
C LEU A 52 5.44 -15.43 5.42
N GLU A 53 6.59 -15.42 4.77
CA GLU A 53 7.60 -16.47 4.93
C GLU A 53 8.42 -16.29 6.23
N LYS A 54 8.78 -17.41 6.83
CA LYS A 54 9.76 -17.40 7.93
C LYS A 54 11.07 -16.79 7.44
N GLY A 55 11.61 -15.83 8.21
CA GLY A 55 12.87 -15.16 7.85
C GLY A 55 12.72 -13.80 7.16
N LEU A 56 11.49 -13.36 6.83
CA LEU A 56 11.27 -12.03 6.25
C LEU A 56 11.86 -10.92 7.14
N PHE A 57 11.68 -11.00 8.46
CA PHE A 57 12.28 -10.04 9.39
C PHE A 57 13.82 -10.05 9.35
N ARG A 58 14.44 -11.21 9.22
CA ARG A 58 15.91 -11.31 9.06
C ARG A 58 16.37 -10.63 7.78
N LYS A 59 15.65 -10.86 6.67
CA LYS A 59 15.92 -10.20 5.39
C LYS A 59 15.80 -8.67 5.53
N LEU A 60 14.79 -8.18 6.25
CA LEU A 60 14.61 -6.74 6.53
C LEU A 60 15.82 -6.17 7.30
N LYS A 61 16.29 -6.85 8.35
CA LYS A 61 17.51 -6.44 9.06
C LYS A 61 18.78 -6.43 8.20
N THR A 62 18.87 -7.36 7.26
CA THR A 62 19.99 -7.39 6.31
C THR A 62 19.96 -6.21 5.36
N VAL A 63 18.77 -5.79 4.91
CA VAL A 63 18.60 -4.69 3.95
C VAL A 63 18.67 -3.32 4.62
N PHE A 64 17.97 -3.14 5.74
CA PHE A 64 17.80 -1.84 6.39
C PHE A 64 18.71 -1.62 7.62
N GLY A 65 19.49 -2.64 7.99
CA GLY A 65 20.40 -2.59 9.11
C GLY A 65 19.86 -3.19 10.40
N SER A 66 20.79 -3.44 11.35
CA SER A 66 20.50 -4.10 12.64
C SER A 66 19.54 -3.30 13.53
N GLY A 67 19.45 -1.97 13.34
CA GLY A 67 18.52 -1.07 14.03
C GLY A 67 17.05 -1.23 13.65
N THR A 68 16.74 -2.08 12.66
CA THR A 68 15.34 -2.38 12.31
C THR A 68 14.61 -3.06 13.46
N LEU A 69 13.52 -2.46 13.93
CA LEU A 69 12.74 -2.93 15.07
C LEU A 69 11.45 -3.60 14.59
N LYS A 70 11.18 -4.81 15.08
CA LYS A 70 9.90 -5.47 14.87
C LYS A 70 8.89 -4.99 15.91
N THR A 71 7.76 -4.45 15.44
CA THR A 71 6.68 -3.95 16.31
C THR A 71 5.45 -4.85 16.35
N TYR A 72 5.27 -5.69 15.31
CA TYR A 72 4.19 -6.68 15.26
C TYR A 72 4.56 -7.81 14.29
N GLU A 73 4.14 -9.04 14.58
CA GLU A 73 4.28 -10.18 13.68
C GLU A 73 3.14 -11.17 13.86
N SER A 74 2.58 -11.63 12.75
CA SER A 74 1.63 -12.74 12.65
C SER A 74 1.90 -13.53 11.37
N LYS A 75 1.08 -14.53 11.06
CA LYS A 75 1.19 -15.28 9.80
C LYS A 75 0.92 -14.44 8.55
N VAL A 76 0.16 -13.35 8.70
CA VAL A 76 -0.31 -12.51 7.59
C VAL A 76 0.20 -11.07 7.67
N GLN A 77 0.83 -10.64 8.76
CA GLN A 77 1.28 -9.27 8.92
C GLN A 77 2.59 -9.17 9.69
N LEU A 78 3.50 -8.34 9.20
CA LEU A 78 4.75 -7.96 9.86
C LEU A 78 4.89 -6.44 9.80
N ASN A 79 4.97 -5.79 10.97
CA ASN A 79 5.27 -4.37 11.07
C ASN A 79 6.68 -4.20 11.60
N VAL A 80 7.44 -3.34 10.94
CA VAL A 80 8.77 -2.95 11.39
C VAL A 80 8.91 -1.43 11.36
N THR A 81 9.81 -0.92 12.20
CA THR A 81 10.31 0.46 12.13
C THR A 81 11.72 0.43 11.57
N VAL A 82 11.96 1.22 10.54
CA VAL A 82 13.24 1.36 9.83
C VAL A 82 13.77 2.78 10.07
N GLY A 83 15.08 2.90 10.28
CA GLY A 83 15.70 4.18 10.61
C GLY A 83 15.15 4.76 11.91
N GLU A 84 14.98 6.07 11.96
CA GLU A 84 14.50 6.73 13.18
C GLU A 84 13.02 6.49 13.44
N ASN A 85 12.17 6.48 12.40
CA ASN A 85 10.71 6.42 12.62
C ASN A 85 9.88 6.03 11.39
N VAL A 86 10.43 5.33 10.40
CA VAL A 86 9.67 4.95 9.21
C VAL A 86 9.03 3.58 9.40
N LYS A 87 7.71 3.55 9.41
CA LYS A 87 6.96 2.31 9.51
C LYS A 87 6.88 1.62 8.15
N VAL A 88 7.22 0.34 8.14
CA VAL A 88 7.08 -0.55 6.97
C VAL A 88 6.24 -1.75 7.38
N THR A 89 5.13 -1.94 6.69
CA THR A 89 4.19 -3.05 6.92
C THR A 89 4.23 -4.00 5.74
N PHE A 90 4.39 -5.29 5.99
CA PHE A 90 4.11 -6.35 5.04
C PHE A 90 2.80 -7.02 5.45
N TYR A 91 1.87 -7.13 4.52
CA TYR A 91 0.55 -7.65 4.79
C TYR A 91 0.05 -8.54 3.65
N TYR A 92 -0.45 -9.72 4.02
CA TYR A 92 -1.16 -10.63 3.12
C TYR A 92 -2.65 -10.52 3.35
N GLU A 93 -3.37 -9.94 2.40
CA GLU A 93 -4.82 -9.74 2.50
C GLU A 93 -5.67 -10.87 1.91
N GLY A 94 -5.02 -11.81 1.19
CA GLY A 94 -5.72 -12.93 0.53
C GLY A 94 -6.27 -12.60 -0.86
N HIS A 95 -6.42 -11.32 -1.18
CA HIS A 95 -6.89 -10.84 -2.48
C HIS A 95 -5.70 -10.30 -3.29
N GLY A 96 -5.39 -10.93 -4.40
CA GLY A 96 -4.34 -10.43 -5.30
C GLY A 96 -4.74 -9.12 -6.00
N PRO A 97 -3.81 -8.47 -6.70
CA PRO A 97 -4.13 -7.37 -7.59
C PRO A 97 -5.04 -7.86 -8.74
N SER A 98 -6.00 -7.03 -9.16
CA SER A 98 -6.86 -7.31 -10.33
C SER A 98 -6.21 -6.86 -11.64
N LEU A 99 -5.23 -5.98 -11.54
CA LEU A 99 -4.58 -5.32 -12.66
C LEU A 99 -3.07 -5.49 -12.60
N ASP A 100 -2.40 -5.20 -13.71
CA ASP A 100 -0.94 -5.22 -13.79
C ASP A 100 -0.34 -4.15 -12.86
N THR A 101 0.79 -4.50 -12.25
CA THR A 101 1.51 -3.58 -11.36
C THR A 101 2.31 -2.55 -12.16
N ILE A 102 2.44 -1.36 -11.59
CA ILE A 102 3.27 -0.29 -12.15
C ILE A 102 4.73 -0.55 -11.79
N LYS A 103 5.55 -0.76 -12.80
CA LYS A 103 7.00 -0.99 -12.65
C LYS A 103 7.73 0.29 -12.24
N THR A 104 8.66 0.17 -11.30
CA THR A 104 9.46 1.30 -10.82
C THR A 104 10.92 0.90 -10.59
N ASP A 105 11.79 1.89 -10.34
CA ASP A 105 13.18 1.65 -9.91
C ASP A 105 13.27 1.19 -8.43
N GLY A 106 12.21 1.38 -7.66
CA GLY A 106 12.04 0.86 -6.30
C GLY A 106 11.26 -0.46 -6.30
N ILE A 107 10.32 -0.58 -5.38
CA ILE A 107 9.33 -1.67 -5.38
C ILE A 107 8.17 -1.32 -6.33
N ASP A 108 7.65 -2.31 -7.05
CA ASP A 108 6.48 -2.12 -7.93
C ASP A 108 5.26 -1.63 -7.13
N LEU A 109 4.38 -0.86 -7.78
CA LEU A 109 3.19 -0.30 -7.16
C LEU A 109 1.92 -1.01 -7.66
N LEU A 110 0.89 -1.09 -6.83
CA LEU A 110 -0.46 -1.41 -7.31
C LEU A 110 -0.97 -0.31 -8.25
N ASP A 111 -1.77 -0.72 -9.25
CA ASP A 111 -2.51 0.20 -10.12
C ASP A 111 -3.47 1.09 -9.29
N LEU A 112 -3.70 2.34 -9.74
CA LEU A 112 -4.57 3.29 -9.02
C LEU A 112 -6.00 2.78 -8.82
N ARG A 113 -6.52 1.97 -9.74
CA ARG A 113 -7.87 1.38 -9.63
C ARG A 113 -7.92 0.31 -8.53
N ASP A 114 -6.88 -0.53 -8.42
CA ASP A 114 -6.75 -1.49 -7.30
C ASP A 114 -6.57 -0.76 -5.97
N LEU A 115 -5.76 0.29 -5.93
CA LEU A 115 -5.58 1.13 -4.75
C LEU A 115 -6.89 1.83 -4.34
N ALA A 116 -7.66 2.34 -5.29
CA ALA A 116 -8.95 2.97 -5.04
C ALA A 116 -9.97 1.95 -4.50
N SER A 117 -10.00 0.72 -5.05
CA SER A 117 -10.88 -0.34 -4.53
C SER A 117 -10.52 -0.76 -3.09
N ASN A 118 -9.21 -0.81 -2.75
CA ASN A 118 -8.76 -1.04 -1.37
C ASN A 118 -9.21 0.10 -0.43
N LYS A 119 -9.18 1.34 -0.90
CA LYS A 119 -9.67 2.49 -0.14
C LYS A 119 -11.20 2.44 0.03
N ALA A 120 -11.94 2.04 -1.01
CA ALA A 120 -13.38 1.88 -0.94
C ALA A 120 -13.78 0.83 0.13
N LEU A 121 -13.10 -0.32 0.16
CA LEU A 121 -13.27 -1.33 1.22
C LEU A 121 -12.98 -0.74 2.61
N THR A 122 -11.89 0.00 2.74
CA THR A 122 -11.47 0.58 4.03
C THR A 122 -12.50 1.61 4.53
N LEU A 123 -13.01 2.48 3.64
CA LEU A 123 -14.00 3.51 3.98
C LEU A 123 -15.32 2.92 4.42
N GLY A 124 -15.77 1.83 3.81
CA GLY A 124 -16.99 1.11 4.23
C GLY A 124 -16.93 0.49 5.64
N GLY A 125 -15.76 0.50 6.30
CA GLY A 125 -15.59 -0.10 7.62
C GLY A 125 -14.92 0.79 8.65
N ARG A 126 -13.68 1.19 8.42
CA ARG A 126 -12.81 1.88 9.39
C ARG A 126 -12.00 3.02 8.79
N GLY A 127 -12.56 3.74 7.84
CA GLY A 127 -11.87 4.81 7.13
C GLY A 127 -11.28 5.87 8.06
N LYS A 128 -10.05 6.27 7.78
CA LYS A 128 -9.38 7.40 8.43
C LYS A 128 -9.45 8.61 7.50
N TRP A 129 -9.28 9.80 8.02
CA TRP A 129 -9.27 11.04 7.24
C TRP A 129 -8.42 10.97 5.96
N ARG A 130 -7.23 10.37 6.03
CA ARG A 130 -6.36 10.22 4.87
C ARG A 130 -6.96 9.35 3.76
N ASP A 131 -7.80 8.37 4.10
CA ASP A 131 -8.44 7.49 3.11
C ASP A 131 -9.47 8.28 2.30
N TYR A 132 -10.23 9.19 2.94
CA TYR A 132 -11.13 10.12 2.25
C TYR A 132 -10.38 11.10 1.36
N VAL A 133 -9.24 11.64 1.81
CA VAL A 133 -8.39 12.52 1.00
C VAL A 133 -7.88 11.79 -0.24
N ASP A 134 -7.38 10.56 -0.08
CA ASP A 134 -6.87 9.76 -1.19
C ASP A 134 -7.96 9.51 -2.24
N ILE A 135 -9.14 9.03 -1.84
CA ILE A 135 -10.28 8.78 -2.76
C ILE A 135 -10.78 10.07 -3.40
N TYR A 136 -10.87 11.16 -2.64
CA TYR A 136 -11.30 12.45 -3.16
C TYR A 136 -10.43 12.91 -4.33
N PHE A 137 -9.10 12.90 -4.17
CA PHE A 137 -8.19 13.33 -5.24
C PHE A 137 -8.20 12.38 -6.44
N LEU A 138 -8.27 11.07 -6.20
CA LEU A 138 -8.37 10.08 -7.27
C LEU A 138 -9.59 10.31 -8.18
N ILE A 139 -10.75 10.61 -7.59
CA ILE A 139 -12.00 10.83 -8.34
C ILE A 139 -12.06 12.25 -8.90
N LYS A 140 -11.74 13.28 -8.11
CA LYS A 140 -11.80 14.68 -8.52
C LYS A 140 -10.93 14.97 -9.74
N GLU A 141 -9.71 14.44 -9.74
CA GLU A 141 -8.74 14.64 -10.83
C GLU A 141 -8.91 13.62 -11.97
N LYS A 142 -9.95 12.79 -11.90
CA LYS A 142 -10.30 11.77 -12.90
C LYS A 142 -9.22 10.71 -13.16
N TRP A 143 -8.37 10.43 -12.17
CA TRP A 143 -7.45 9.30 -12.23
C TRP A 143 -8.18 7.96 -12.25
N VAL A 144 -9.31 7.89 -11.54
CA VAL A 144 -10.22 6.75 -11.56
C VAL A 144 -11.67 7.25 -11.63
N MET A 145 -12.56 6.39 -12.13
CA MET A 145 -13.99 6.65 -12.15
C MET A 145 -14.67 5.86 -11.02
N LEU A 146 -15.70 6.44 -10.40
CA LEU A 146 -16.36 5.88 -9.22
C LEU A 146 -16.95 4.48 -9.47
N GLU A 147 -17.74 4.31 -10.55
CA GLU A 147 -18.37 3.03 -10.85
C GLU A 147 -17.36 1.91 -11.12
N PRO A 148 -16.33 2.07 -11.98
CA PRO A 148 -15.26 1.07 -12.11
C PRO A 148 -14.55 0.70 -10.81
N VAL A 149 -14.35 1.64 -9.88
CA VAL A 149 -13.77 1.36 -8.57
C VAL A 149 -14.68 0.46 -7.75
N ILE A 150 -15.99 0.72 -7.78
CA ILE A 150 -16.99 -0.10 -7.09
C ILE A 150 -17.03 -1.51 -7.70
N ASP A 151 -17.08 -1.62 -9.03
CA ASP A 151 -17.09 -2.91 -9.72
C ASP A 151 -15.85 -3.76 -9.37
N ILE A 152 -14.67 -3.14 -9.32
CA ILE A 152 -13.44 -3.82 -8.91
C ILE A 152 -13.54 -4.25 -7.44
N ALA A 153 -14.05 -3.40 -6.55
CA ALA A 153 -14.19 -3.72 -5.14
C ALA A 153 -15.18 -4.89 -4.92
N GLU A 154 -16.32 -4.88 -5.60
CA GLU A 154 -17.30 -5.97 -5.55
C GLU A 154 -16.71 -7.30 -6.04
N ASN A 155 -15.98 -7.28 -7.16
CA ASN A 155 -15.35 -8.46 -7.74
C ASN A 155 -14.21 -9.02 -6.88
N ARG A 156 -13.39 -8.14 -6.26
CA ARG A 156 -12.24 -8.55 -5.45
C ARG A 156 -12.63 -9.02 -4.05
N PHE A 157 -13.53 -8.31 -3.42
CA PHE A 157 -13.81 -8.47 -2.00
C PHE A 157 -15.16 -9.15 -1.72
N GLY A 158 -16.02 -9.26 -2.73
CA GLY A 158 -17.32 -9.93 -2.59
C GLY A 158 -18.10 -9.42 -1.37
N GLY A 159 -18.51 -10.32 -0.50
CA GLY A 159 -19.29 -9.99 0.70
C GLY A 159 -18.57 -9.16 1.77
N GLU A 160 -17.26 -8.95 1.65
CA GLU A 160 -16.51 -8.06 2.54
C GLU A 160 -16.69 -6.58 2.19
N PHE A 161 -17.05 -6.27 0.93
CA PHE A 161 -17.32 -4.91 0.46
C PHE A 161 -18.82 -4.61 0.49
N SER A 162 -19.18 -3.44 0.97
CA SER A 162 -20.55 -2.93 0.92
C SER A 162 -20.59 -1.61 0.14
N ARG A 163 -21.16 -1.66 -1.07
CA ARG A 163 -21.41 -0.47 -1.90
C ARG A 163 -22.18 0.60 -1.12
N LYS A 164 -23.19 0.19 -0.34
CA LYS A 164 -24.00 1.11 0.45
C LYS A 164 -23.13 1.87 1.47
N LEU A 165 -22.35 1.15 2.29
CA LEU A 165 -21.49 1.77 3.32
C LEU A 165 -20.38 2.64 2.72
N PHE A 166 -19.93 2.33 1.52
CA PHE A 166 -18.93 3.16 0.83
C PHE A 166 -19.50 4.48 0.31
N LEU A 167 -20.80 4.50 -0.08
CA LEU A 167 -21.46 5.68 -0.67
C LEU A 167 -22.18 6.56 0.38
N GLU A 168 -22.36 6.12 1.60
CA GLU A 168 -22.86 6.91 2.75
C GLU A 168 -21.78 7.80 3.37
#